data_efca411c8feb3da2fabf31a789fc388d
#
_entry.id   efca411c8feb3da2fabf31a789fc388d
#
_cell.length_a   1.000
_cell.length_b   1.000
_cell.length_c   1.000
_cell.angle_alpha   90.00
_cell.angle_beta   90.00
_cell.angle_gamma   90.00
#
_symmetry.space_group_name_H-M   'P 1'
#
loop_
_entity.id
_entity.type
_entity.pdbx_description
1 polymer ?
#
loop_
_entity_poly.entity_id
_entity_poly.type
_entity_poly.pdbx_seq_one_letter_code
_entity_poly.pdbx_strand_id
1 'polypeptide(L)'
;MRRLILLMLLSAVGLNVMAQESGQMLVMFWNLENFFDWTDQGTGESDAEFSSAGKRHWTRKRFYSKCDAIAKTIFHIGDLYGKLPDVMGFAEIENRGVLEKLCSSTLLRKCGYRIVHFDSSDRRGIDVAFLYRTTCSSLLSTYLKTPETDGNKLQTRDMLHISLKDLQTDEIYDYIVCHHPSKFGGEESSRPKRLAAMTALKEMCDSLANRNLIVMGDFNDVPSAAQFDMLDNSLVNKSDSLHAAGRGTIRYEGKWELIDMFLVSSNIEGHSVMDIPEVLFLMTRESRHAGEKPLRTYSGPRYLGGVSDHLPVVLYFRK
;
A
#
# COMPACT_ATOMS: atom_id res chain seq x y z
N MET A 1 48.12 -22.63 3.01
CA MET A 1 47.22 -22.51 4.18
C MET A 1 46.42 -21.20 4.22
N ARG A 2 47.00 -19.99 4.01
CA ARG A 2 46.25 -18.69 4.06
C ARG A 2 45.12 -18.56 3.01
N ARG A 3 45.28 -19.14 1.80
CA ARG A 3 44.22 -19.04 0.74
C ARG A 3 43.02 -19.95 1.01
N LEU A 4 43.20 -21.09 1.72
CA LEU A 4 42.10 -21.98 2.08
C LEU A 4 41.24 -21.41 3.21
N ILE A 5 41.84 -20.67 4.16
CA ILE A 5 41.14 -20.00 5.26
C ILE A 5 40.28 -18.84 4.75
N LEU A 6 40.73 -18.10 3.73
CA LEU A 6 39.98 -17.01 3.14
C LEU A 6 38.73 -17.49 2.36
N LEU A 7 38.83 -18.66 1.70
CA LEU A 7 37.68 -19.26 1.02
C LEU A 7 36.63 -19.81 1.99
N MET A 8 37.05 -20.34 3.14
CA MET A 8 36.12 -20.78 4.19
C MET A 8 35.43 -19.62 4.91
N LEU A 9 36.11 -18.49 5.10
CA LEU A 9 35.50 -17.29 5.67
C LEU A 9 34.50 -16.64 4.72
N LEU A 10 34.74 -16.63 3.41
CA LEU A 10 33.79 -16.15 2.39
C LEU A 10 32.56 -17.06 2.28
N SER A 11 32.71 -18.38 2.44
CA SER A 11 31.56 -19.31 2.45
C SER A 11 30.72 -19.17 3.72
N ALA A 12 31.34 -18.90 4.88
CA ALA A 12 30.61 -18.68 6.13
C ALA A 12 29.83 -17.38 6.16
N VAL A 13 30.34 -16.31 5.54
CA VAL A 13 29.62 -15.04 5.39
C VAL A 13 28.46 -15.18 4.39
N GLY A 14 28.64 -15.93 3.30
CA GLY A 14 27.58 -16.21 2.32
C GLY A 14 26.42 -17.04 2.88
N LEU A 15 26.73 -17.99 3.77
CA LEU A 15 25.72 -18.82 4.44
C LEU A 15 24.92 -18.06 5.52
N ASN A 16 25.50 -17.07 6.18
CA ASN A 16 24.78 -16.25 7.16
C ASN A 16 23.80 -15.25 6.51
N VAL A 17 24.06 -14.78 5.29
CA VAL A 17 23.12 -13.90 4.57
C VAL A 17 21.89 -14.69 4.06
N MET A 18 22.06 -15.99 3.75
CA MET A 18 20.93 -16.86 3.34
C MET A 18 20.08 -17.34 4.52
N ALA A 19 20.63 -17.38 5.75
CA ALA A 19 19.90 -17.84 6.94
C ALA A 19 18.99 -16.78 7.56
N GLN A 20 19.08 -15.53 7.15
CA GLN A 20 18.33 -14.42 7.73
C GLN A 20 16.95 -14.20 7.06
N GLU A 21 16.67 -14.84 5.92
CA GLU A 21 15.36 -14.78 5.24
C GLU A 21 14.31 -15.76 5.81
N SER A 22 14.69 -16.71 6.63
CA SER A 22 13.78 -17.74 7.14
C SER A 22 12.99 -17.25 8.36
N GLY A 23 11.69 -17.04 8.20
CA GLY A 23 10.75 -16.85 9.30
C GLY A 23 10.24 -15.42 9.49
N GLN A 24 10.54 -14.48 8.61
CA GLN A 24 10.00 -13.11 8.64
C GLN A 24 9.07 -12.85 7.45
N MET A 25 7.90 -12.23 7.69
CA MET A 25 7.06 -11.67 6.65
C MET A 25 7.18 -10.15 6.65
N LEU A 26 7.34 -9.57 5.46
CA LEU A 26 7.32 -8.12 5.23
C LEU A 26 6.18 -7.77 4.29
N VAL A 27 5.22 -7.01 4.80
CA VAL A 27 4.04 -6.50 4.08
C VAL A 27 4.21 -5.00 3.91
N MET A 28 3.91 -4.47 2.74
CA MET A 28 3.97 -3.04 2.46
C MET A 28 2.62 -2.55 1.96
N PHE A 29 2.22 -1.33 2.34
CA PHE A 29 1.12 -0.60 1.70
C PHE A 29 1.57 0.80 1.29
N TRP A 30 1.09 1.29 0.13
CA TRP A 30 1.37 2.64 -0.32
C TRP A 30 0.29 3.19 -1.26
N ASN A 31 -0.28 4.34 -0.95
CA ASN A 31 -1.07 5.10 -1.90
C ASN A 31 -0.11 5.81 -2.87
N LEU A 32 -0.23 5.52 -4.18
CA LEU A 32 0.69 5.99 -5.21
C LEU A 32 0.28 7.33 -5.84
N GLU A 33 -0.67 8.06 -5.29
CA GLU A 33 -1.16 9.36 -5.77
C GLU A 33 -1.42 9.36 -7.28
N ASN A 34 -2.63 8.99 -7.71
CA ASN A 34 -3.06 9.06 -9.13
C ASN A 34 -2.05 8.38 -10.07
N PHE A 35 -1.82 7.08 -9.89
CA PHE A 35 -0.90 6.32 -10.74
C PHE A 35 -1.58 5.89 -12.02
N PHE A 36 -1.73 6.85 -12.95
CA PHE A 36 -2.25 6.70 -14.29
C PHE A 36 -1.13 6.46 -15.29
N ASP A 37 -1.44 5.86 -16.44
CA ASP A 37 -0.52 5.89 -17.58
C ASP A 37 -0.65 7.24 -18.33
N TRP A 38 -0.04 7.37 -19.49
CA TRP A 38 0.02 8.64 -20.23
C TRP A 38 -0.98 8.71 -21.38
N THR A 39 -1.86 7.74 -21.52
CA THR A 39 -2.85 7.64 -22.60
C THR A 39 -4.25 7.83 -22.04
N ASP A 40 -5.14 8.43 -22.83
CA ASP A 40 -6.56 8.59 -22.50
C ASP A 40 -7.32 7.41 -23.11
N GLN A 41 -7.48 6.34 -22.36
CA GLN A 41 -8.11 5.10 -22.80
C GLN A 41 -9.01 4.45 -21.75
N GLY A 42 -9.02 4.99 -20.53
CA GLY A 42 -9.85 4.52 -19.44
C GLY A 42 -11.25 5.13 -19.47
N THR A 43 -12.07 4.69 -18.52
CA THR A 43 -13.46 5.17 -18.38
C THR A 43 -13.60 6.18 -17.24
N GLY A 44 -12.57 6.40 -16.43
CA GLY A 44 -12.57 7.30 -15.29
C GLY A 44 -12.48 8.77 -15.69
N GLU A 45 -13.11 9.65 -14.90
CA GLU A 45 -13.08 11.09 -15.15
C GLU A 45 -11.67 11.70 -15.08
N SER A 46 -10.75 11.04 -14.35
CA SER A 46 -9.38 11.54 -14.20
C SER A 46 -8.44 11.09 -15.31
N ASP A 47 -8.79 10.08 -16.11
CA ASP A 47 -7.91 9.55 -17.15
C ASP A 47 -7.54 10.61 -18.19
N ALA A 48 -8.53 11.32 -18.73
CA ALA A 48 -8.29 12.43 -19.65
C ALA A 48 -7.40 13.53 -19.03
N GLU A 49 -7.53 13.82 -17.73
CA GLU A 49 -6.70 14.80 -17.02
C GLU A 49 -5.25 14.36 -16.94
N PHE A 50 -5.01 13.07 -16.64
CA PHE A 50 -3.68 12.47 -16.47
C PHE A 50 -3.11 11.87 -17.77
N SER A 51 -3.57 12.30 -18.94
CA SER A 51 -2.99 11.93 -20.22
C SER A 51 -1.92 12.92 -20.71
N SER A 52 -1.18 12.55 -21.76
CA SER A 52 -0.16 13.41 -22.38
C SER A 52 -0.76 14.70 -22.96
N ALA A 53 -1.98 14.64 -23.49
CA ALA A 53 -2.74 15.79 -24.02
C ALA A 53 -3.58 16.47 -22.95
N GLY A 54 -3.76 15.85 -21.79
CA GLY A 54 -4.59 16.33 -20.69
C GLY A 54 -3.99 17.50 -19.93
N LYS A 55 -4.76 18.04 -18.98
CA LYS A 55 -4.39 19.22 -18.17
C LYS A 55 -3.09 19.05 -17.38
N ARG A 56 -2.73 17.81 -17.00
CA ARG A 56 -1.50 17.49 -16.26
C ARG A 56 -0.29 17.33 -17.18
N HIS A 57 -0.51 17.21 -18.50
CA HIS A 57 0.58 16.84 -19.43
C HIS A 57 1.38 15.65 -18.91
N TRP A 58 0.66 14.59 -18.50
CA TRP A 58 1.25 13.37 -17.93
C TRP A 58 1.90 12.53 -19.03
N THR A 59 3.16 12.84 -19.35
CA THR A 59 3.87 12.24 -20.46
C THR A 59 4.42 10.85 -20.11
N ARG A 60 4.67 10.04 -21.14
CA ARG A 60 5.36 8.74 -21.01
C ARG A 60 6.65 8.83 -20.17
N LYS A 61 7.44 9.91 -20.36
CA LYS A 61 8.67 10.13 -19.58
C LYS A 61 8.38 10.28 -18.09
N ARG A 62 7.36 11.08 -17.73
CA ARG A 62 6.96 11.30 -16.32
C ARG A 62 6.47 10.01 -15.69
N PHE A 63 5.67 9.23 -16.42
CA PHE A 63 5.20 7.92 -15.99
C PHE A 63 6.37 6.99 -15.63
N TYR A 64 7.32 6.77 -16.55
CA TYR A 64 8.45 5.89 -16.28
C TYR A 64 9.39 6.43 -15.19
N SER A 65 9.55 7.75 -15.10
CA SER A 65 10.29 8.34 -13.96
C SER A 65 9.63 8.03 -12.61
N LYS A 66 8.29 8.01 -12.56
CA LYS A 66 7.54 7.61 -11.37
C LYS A 66 7.68 6.10 -11.11
N CYS A 67 7.62 5.25 -12.13
CA CYS A 67 7.90 3.82 -12.00
C CYS A 67 9.29 3.55 -11.40
N ASP A 68 10.31 4.22 -11.88
CA ASP A 68 11.69 4.09 -11.37
C ASP A 68 11.79 4.53 -9.90
N ALA A 69 11.11 5.61 -9.53
CA ALA A 69 11.10 6.10 -8.15
C ALA A 69 10.32 5.17 -7.21
N ILE A 70 9.20 4.59 -7.66
CA ILE A 70 8.46 3.56 -6.90
C ILE A 70 9.34 2.33 -6.69
N ALA A 71 9.96 1.81 -7.75
CA ALA A 71 10.84 0.65 -7.66
C ALA A 71 12.04 0.92 -6.74
N LYS A 72 12.66 2.10 -6.85
CA LYS A 72 13.75 2.53 -5.95
C LYS A 72 13.30 2.52 -4.49
N THR A 73 12.08 2.99 -4.21
CA THR A 73 11.52 2.97 -2.85
C THR A 73 11.34 1.55 -2.33
N ILE A 74 10.79 0.64 -3.14
CA ILE A 74 10.61 -0.77 -2.77
C ILE A 74 11.96 -1.44 -2.46
N PHE A 75 12.99 -1.19 -3.27
CA PHE A 75 14.33 -1.72 -3.01
C PHE A 75 14.96 -1.11 -1.76
N HIS A 76 14.80 0.20 -1.54
CA HIS A 76 15.31 0.86 -0.34
C HIS A 76 14.65 0.31 0.94
N ILE A 77 13.33 0.07 0.91
CA ILE A 77 12.62 -0.63 2.00
C ILE A 77 13.19 -2.04 2.16
N GLY A 78 13.44 -2.75 1.05
CA GLY A 78 14.09 -4.06 1.09
C GLY A 78 15.45 -4.04 1.79
N ASP A 79 16.27 -3.01 1.55
CA ASP A 79 17.56 -2.83 2.20
C ASP A 79 17.41 -2.54 3.70
N LEU A 80 16.42 -1.69 4.09
CA LEU A 80 16.15 -1.35 5.50
C LEU A 80 15.72 -2.56 6.33
N TYR A 81 14.91 -3.46 5.75
CA TYR A 81 14.33 -4.61 6.47
C TYR A 81 15.03 -5.94 6.15
N GLY A 82 16.10 -5.92 5.35
CA GLY A 82 16.91 -7.09 5.00
C GLY A 82 16.27 -8.04 3.99
N LYS A 83 15.09 -7.72 3.46
CA LYS A 83 14.38 -8.50 2.43
C LYS A 83 13.38 -7.63 1.68
N LEU A 84 13.11 -7.94 0.41
CA LEU A 84 12.02 -7.31 -0.32
C LEU A 84 10.66 -7.67 0.29
N PRO A 85 9.65 -6.78 0.22
CA PRO A 85 8.30 -7.10 0.66
C PRO A 85 7.80 -8.41 0.03
N ASP A 86 7.23 -9.30 0.84
CA ASP A 86 6.61 -10.54 0.36
C ASP A 86 5.32 -10.22 -0.39
N VAL A 87 4.59 -9.23 0.11
CA VAL A 87 3.35 -8.71 -0.47
C VAL A 87 3.29 -7.19 -0.38
N MET A 88 2.61 -6.57 -1.31
CA MET A 88 2.41 -5.11 -1.37
C MET A 88 0.97 -4.80 -1.76
N GLY A 89 0.30 -3.96 -0.96
CA GLY A 89 -0.96 -3.31 -1.30
C GLY A 89 -0.71 -1.92 -1.86
N PHE A 90 -1.51 -1.52 -2.83
CA PHE A 90 -1.45 -0.18 -3.41
C PHE A 90 -2.84 0.44 -3.52
N ALA A 91 -2.90 1.76 -3.47
CA ALA A 91 -4.09 2.54 -3.78
C ALA A 91 -3.80 3.59 -4.86
N GLU A 92 -4.87 4.10 -5.45
CA GLU A 92 -4.86 5.05 -6.56
C GLU A 92 -4.18 4.52 -7.83
N ILE A 93 -4.48 3.27 -8.17
CA ILE A 93 -4.02 2.58 -9.37
C ILE A 93 -5.09 2.72 -10.45
N GLU A 94 -4.72 3.22 -11.64
CA GLU A 94 -5.66 3.33 -12.75
C GLU A 94 -6.16 1.97 -13.23
N ASN A 95 -5.24 1.06 -13.54
CA ASN A 95 -5.57 -0.24 -14.10
C ASN A 95 -4.41 -1.23 -13.93
N ARG A 96 -4.66 -2.50 -14.31
CA ARG A 96 -3.63 -3.55 -14.28
C ARG A 96 -2.40 -3.20 -15.13
N GLY A 97 -2.60 -2.51 -16.27
CA GLY A 97 -1.55 -2.19 -17.23
C GLY A 97 -0.45 -1.27 -16.66
N VAL A 98 -0.79 -0.33 -15.74
CA VAL A 98 0.21 0.52 -15.10
C VAL A 98 1.14 -0.29 -14.19
N LEU A 99 0.59 -1.31 -13.50
CA LEU A 99 1.39 -2.22 -12.66
C LEU A 99 2.26 -3.16 -13.49
N GLU A 100 1.76 -3.65 -14.61
CA GLU A 100 2.54 -4.45 -15.57
C GLU A 100 3.71 -3.65 -16.13
N LYS A 101 3.47 -2.38 -16.48
CA LYS A 101 4.54 -1.46 -16.91
C LYS A 101 5.53 -1.19 -15.77
N LEU A 102 5.08 -0.94 -14.55
CA LEU A 102 5.93 -0.78 -13.37
C LEU A 102 6.84 -2.00 -13.18
N CYS A 103 6.26 -3.20 -13.14
CA CYS A 103 7.01 -4.43 -12.90
C CYS A 103 7.98 -4.74 -14.06
N SER A 104 7.56 -4.57 -15.32
CA SER A 104 8.37 -4.97 -16.48
C SER A 104 9.47 -3.98 -16.84
N SER A 105 9.24 -2.67 -16.66
CA SER A 105 10.20 -1.62 -17.02
C SER A 105 11.30 -1.38 -15.99
N THR A 106 11.13 -1.86 -14.76
CA THR A 106 12.08 -1.66 -13.66
C THR A 106 12.80 -2.95 -13.27
N LEU A 107 13.67 -2.90 -12.26
CA LEU A 107 14.33 -4.09 -11.72
C LEU A 107 13.34 -5.05 -11.02
N LEU A 108 12.12 -4.63 -10.72
CA LEU A 108 11.07 -5.49 -10.17
C LEU A 108 10.76 -6.70 -11.07
N ARG A 109 11.03 -6.62 -12.38
CA ARG A 109 10.90 -7.75 -13.32
C ARG A 109 11.66 -9.02 -12.91
N LYS A 110 12.68 -8.89 -12.04
CA LYS A 110 13.49 -9.99 -11.53
C LYS A 110 13.04 -10.52 -10.17
N CYS A 111 12.03 -9.89 -9.54
CA CYS A 111 11.64 -10.16 -8.15
C CYS A 111 10.49 -11.15 -8.01
N GLY A 112 9.90 -11.62 -9.12
CA GLY A 112 8.85 -12.64 -9.11
C GLY A 112 7.48 -12.17 -8.61
N TYR A 113 7.19 -10.87 -8.67
CA TYR A 113 5.89 -10.35 -8.30
C TYR A 113 4.78 -10.73 -9.31
N ARG A 114 3.62 -11.10 -8.77
CA ARG A 114 2.37 -11.28 -9.49
C ARG A 114 1.35 -10.25 -9.04
N ILE A 115 0.54 -9.79 -9.98
CA ILE A 115 -0.42 -8.70 -9.80
C ILE A 115 -1.81 -9.31 -9.60
N VAL A 116 -2.52 -8.85 -8.56
CA VAL A 116 -3.96 -9.03 -8.37
C VAL A 116 -4.58 -7.64 -8.43
N HIS A 117 -5.45 -7.42 -9.40
CA HIS A 117 -6.12 -6.15 -9.64
C HIS A 117 -7.44 -6.40 -10.37
N PHE A 118 -8.45 -5.63 -10.01
CA PHE A 118 -9.76 -5.60 -10.65
C PHE A 118 -10.22 -4.15 -10.74
N ASP A 119 -10.85 -3.80 -11.84
CA ASP A 119 -11.45 -2.47 -12.03
C ASP A 119 -12.69 -2.34 -11.14
N SER A 120 -12.83 -1.19 -10.48
CA SER A 120 -14.00 -0.84 -9.66
C SER A 120 -14.90 0.17 -10.37
N SER A 121 -15.99 0.52 -9.72
CA SER A 121 -16.90 1.56 -10.21
C SER A 121 -16.52 2.98 -9.79
N ASP A 122 -15.31 3.20 -9.30
CA ASP A 122 -14.86 4.53 -8.87
C ASP A 122 -14.91 5.54 -10.02
N ARG A 123 -15.50 6.71 -9.74
CA ARG A 123 -15.73 7.73 -10.76
C ARG A 123 -14.45 8.34 -11.32
N ARG A 124 -13.38 8.41 -10.54
CA ARG A 124 -12.08 8.89 -10.99
C ARG A 124 -11.34 7.87 -11.85
N GLY A 125 -11.73 6.58 -11.78
CA GLY A 125 -11.03 5.48 -12.43
C GLY A 125 -9.74 5.11 -11.69
N ILE A 126 -9.82 4.99 -10.37
CA ILE A 126 -8.72 4.55 -9.52
C ILE A 126 -9.16 3.37 -8.66
N ASP A 127 -8.25 2.44 -8.45
CA ASP A 127 -8.50 1.18 -7.77
C ASP A 127 -7.49 0.91 -6.66
N VAL A 128 -7.72 -0.17 -5.93
CA VAL A 128 -6.71 -0.81 -5.11
C VAL A 128 -6.10 -1.98 -5.88
N ALA A 129 -4.87 -2.31 -5.54
CA ALA A 129 -4.17 -3.43 -6.15
C ALA A 129 -3.29 -4.16 -5.13
N PHE A 130 -2.91 -5.38 -5.48
CA PHE A 130 -2.05 -6.20 -4.64
C PHE A 130 -1.00 -6.93 -5.47
N LEU A 131 0.23 -6.96 -4.96
CA LEU A 131 1.33 -7.73 -5.53
C LEU A 131 1.85 -8.72 -4.50
N TYR A 132 2.14 -9.96 -4.93
CA TYR A 132 2.78 -10.97 -4.08
C TYR A 132 3.93 -11.65 -4.80
N ARG A 133 4.95 -12.07 -4.05
CA ARG A 133 6.11 -12.80 -4.59
C ARG A 133 5.78 -14.29 -4.68
N THR A 134 5.87 -14.84 -5.88
CA THR A 134 5.63 -16.29 -6.13
C THR A 134 6.67 -17.20 -5.52
N THR A 135 7.81 -16.67 -5.09
CA THR A 135 8.83 -17.40 -4.34
C THR A 135 8.48 -17.58 -2.85
N CYS A 136 7.52 -16.81 -2.35
CA CYS A 136 7.11 -16.80 -0.94
C CYS A 136 5.70 -17.35 -0.75
N SER A 137 4.80 -17.14 -1.71
CA SER A 137 3.38 -17.44 -1.54
C SER A 137 2.72 -17.92 -2.83
N SER A 138 1.65 -18.70 -2.69
CA SER A 138 0.75 -19.10 -3.77
C SER A 138 -0.65 -18.55 -3.54
N LEU A 139 -1.28 -18.05 -4.60
CA LEU A 139 -2.64 -17.52 -4.57
C LEU A 139 -3.66 -18.65 -4.45
N LEU A 140 -4.54 -18.55 -3.47
CA LEU A 140 -5.67 -19.49 -3.26
C LEU A 140 -6.97 -18.92 -3.80
N SER A 141 -7.34 -17.71 -3.41
CA SER A 141 -8.59 -17.07 -3.83
C SER A 141 -8.52 -15.56 -3.75
N THR A 142 -9.44 -14.90 -4.47
CA THR A 142 -9.69 -13.47 -4.40
C THR A 142 -11.16 -13.18 -4.52
N TYR A 143 -11.65 -12.13 -3.87
CA TYR A 143 -12.98 -11.55 -4.12
C TYR A 143 -13.00 -10.05 -3.87
N LEU A 144 -14.02 -9.38 -4.39
CA LEU A 144 -14.26 -7.96 -4.21
C LEU A 144 -15.46 -7.72 -3.32
N LYS A 145 -15.42 -6.67 -2.53
CA LYS A 145 -16.55 -6.15 -1.78
C LYS A 145 -16.75 -4.67 -2.11
N THR A 146 -17.86 -4.36 -2.76
CA THR A 146 -18.29 -2.98 -3.00
C THR A 146 -19.04 -2.47 -1.76
N PRO A 147 -18.69 -1.30 -1.20
CA PRO A 147 -19.50 -0.67 -0.16
C PRO A 147 -20.91 -0.33 -0.67
N GLU A 148 -21.94 -0.49 0.18
CA GLU A 148 -23.33 -0.25 -0.17
C GLU A 148 -24.01 0.67 0.85
N THR A 149 -24.97 1.46 0.39
CA THR A 149 -25.86 2.25 1.23
C THR A 149 -27.30 1.99 0.80
N ASP A 150 -28.15 1.61 1.73
CA ASP A 150 -29.56 1.31 1.46
C ASP A 150 -29.77 0.29 0.32
N GLY A 151 -28.90 -0.72 0.24
CA GLY A 151 -28.93 -1.75 -0.79
C GLY A 151 -28.41 -1.31 -2.17
N ASN A 152 -27.87 -0.09 -2.29
CA ASN A 152 -27.29 0.41 -3.52
C ASN A 152 -25.76 0.45 -3.41
N LYS A 153 -25.08 -0.10 -4.40
CA LYS A 153 -23.63 -0.05 -4.52
C LYS A 153 -23.16 1.38 -4.68
N LEU A 154 -22.15 1.77 -3.93
CA LEU A 154 -21.52 3.08 -4.08
C LEU A 154 -20.61 3.10 -5.30
N GLN A 155 -20.57 4.21 -6.01
CA GLN A 155 -19.53 4.47 -7.02
C GLN A 155 -18.23 4.86 -6.31
N THR A 156 -17.50 3.85 -5.86
CA THR A 156 -16.24 3.99 -5.13
C THR A 156 -15.37 2.78 -5.39
N ARG A 157 -14.15 2.78 -4.84
CA ARG A 157 -13.23 1.65 -4.90
C ARG A 157 -13.82 0.45 -4.19
N ASP A 158 -13.69 -0.70 -4.81
CA ASP A 158 -13.94 -1.97 -4.15
C ASP A 158 -12.84 -2.28 -3.14
N MET A 159 -13.17 -3.04 -2.10
CA MET A 159 -12.17 -3.66 -1.24
C MET A 159 -11.76 -4.99 -1.85
N LEU A 160 -10.47 -5.23 -1.91
CA LEU A 160 -9.91 -6.44 -2.52
C LEU A 160 -9.46 -7.40 -1.42
N HIS A 161 -10.05 -8.58 -1.38
CA HIS A 161 -9.60 -9.70 -0.56
C HIS A 161 -8.67 -10.62 -1.36
N ILE A 162 -7.60 -11.07 -0.72
CA ILE A 162 -6.64 -12.03 -1.25
C ILE A 162 -6.33 -13.07 -0.18
N SER A 163 -6.44 -14.34 -0.52
CA SER A 163 -5.99 -15.46 0.32
C SER A 163 -4.74 -16.06 -0.29
N LEU A 164 -3.64 -16.05 0.47
CA LEU A 164 -2.36 -16.64 0.07
C LEU A 164 -1.98 -17.79 1.00
N LYS A 165 -1.40 -18.83 0.43
CA LYS A 165 -0.66 -19.86 1.18
C LYS A 165 0.81 -19.50 1.20
N ASP A 166 1.39 -19.40 2.39
CA ASP A 166 2.83 -19.26 2.57
C ASP A 166 3.53 -20.57 2.19
N LEU A 167 4.56 -20.48 1.35
CA LEU A 167 5.26 -21.69 0.85
C LEU A 167 6.28 -22.25 1.82
N GLN A 168 6.60 -21.53 2.90
CA GLN A 168 7.56 -21.97 3.90
C GLN A 168 6.89 -22.66 5.08
N THR A 169 5.75 -22.10 5.54
CA THR A 169 5.04 -22.57 6.73
C THR A 169 3.80 -23.39 6.41
N ASP A 170 3.33 -23.38 5.17
CA ASP A 170 2.02 -23.88 4.71
C ASP A 170 0.81 -23.17 5.31
N GLU A 171 1.02 -22.13 6.10
CA GLU A 171 -0.06 -21.32 6.69
C GLU A 171 -0.77 -20.46 5.64
N ILE A 172 -2.03 -20.16 5.93
CA ILE A 172 -2.86 -19.30 5.08
C ILE A 172 -2.95 -17.93 5.74
N TYR A 173 -2.66 -16.89 4.95
CA TYR A 173 -2.83 -15.50 5.30
C TYR A 173 -3.86 -14.85 4.38
N ASP A 174 -4.80 -14.15 4.98
CA ASP A 174 -5.79 -13.36 4.27
C ASP A 174 -5.42 -11.88 4.34
N TYR A 175 -5.54 -11.22 3.22
CA TYR A 175 -5.26 -9.79 3.09
C TYR A 175 -6.50 -9.08 2.58
N ILE A 176 -6.78 -7.89 3.13
CA ILE A 176 -7.77 -6.96 2.57
C ILE A 176 -7.03 -5.68 2.25
N VAL A 177 -7.13 -5.22 1.01
CA VAL A 177 -6.65 -3.90 0.58
C VAL A 177 -7.85 -3.00 0.39
N CYS A 178 -7.83 -1.83 1.05
CA CYS A 178 -8.91 -0.86 0.96
C CYS A 178 -8.40 0.55 0.69
N HIS A 179 -9.26 1.38 0.11
CA HIS A 179 -9.09 2.81 -0.01
C HIS A 179 -10.45 3.48 0.24
N HIS A 180 -10.65 3.93 1.45
CA HIS A 180 -11.93 4.49 1.90
C HIS A 180 -12.22 5.85 1.25
N PRO A 181 -13.50 6.25 1.16
CA PRO A 181 -13.89 7.55 0.65
C PRO A 181 -13.24 8.68 1.46
N SER A 182 -12.70 9.69 0.75
CA SER A 182 -12.05 10.83 1.39
C SER A 182 -13.04 11.79 2.03
N LYS A 183 -12.53 12.70 2.88
CA LYS A 183 -13.30 13.82 3.47
C LYS A 183 -13.57 14.95 2.45
N PHE A 184 -13.30 14.74 1.17
CA PHE A 184 -13.51 15.73 0.12
C PHE A 184 -14.99 16.15 0.04
N GLY A 185 -15.22 17.45 -0.02
CA GLY A 185 -16.58 18.03 0.02
C GLY A 185 -17.14 18.25 1.43
N GLY A 186 -16.33 17.96 2.47
CA GLY A 186 -16.67 18.16 3.88
C GLY A 186 -16.89 16.85 4.64
N GLU A 187 -16.62 16.88 5.92
CA GLU A 187 -16.68 15.70 6.78
C GLU A 187 -18.10 15.13 6.89
N GLU A 188 -19.09 15.99 7.12
CA GLU A 188 -20.50 15.58 7.26
C GLU A 188 -21.06 14.98 5.96
N SER A 189 -20.75 15.58 4.80
CA SER A 189 -21.26 15.11 3.51
C SER A 189 -20.65 13.78 3.08
N SER A 190 -19.41 13.49 3.48
CA SER A 190 -18.70 12.26 3.17
C SER A 190 -18.93 11.14 4.19
N ARG A 191 -19.41 11.46 5.40
CA ARG A 191 -19.60 10.53 6.52
C ARG A 191 -20.44 9.29 6.17
N PRO A 192 -21.61 9.38 5.48
CA PRO A 192 -22.38 8.18 5.14
C PRO A 192 -21.61 7.20 4.27
N LYS A 193 -20.82 7.69 3.30
CA LYS A 193 -20.00 6.86 2.41
C LYS A 193 -18.86 6.18 3.18
N ARG A 194 -18.21 6.90 4.11
CA ARG A 194 -17.15 6.35 4.96
C ARG A 194 -17.69 5.29 5.90
N LEU A 195 -18.87 5.52 6.49
CA LEU A 195 -19.53 4.55 7.33
C LEU A 195 -19.91 3.28 6.55
N ALA A 196 -20.43 3.43 5.34
CA ALA A 196 -20.74 2.29 4.46
C ALA A 196 -19.48 1.47 4.12
N ALA A 197 -18.35 2.15 3.85
CA ALA A 197 -17.08 1.47 3.62
C ALA A 197 -16.60 0.72 4.87
N MET A 198 -16.70 1.33 6.06
CA MET A 198 -16.33 0.66 7.30
C MET A 198 -17.24 -0.52 7.63
N THR A 199 -18.55 -0.41 7.35
CA THR A 199 -19.52 -1.52 7.52
C THR A 199 -19.17 -2.69 6.59
N ALA A 200 -18.87 -2.40 5.32
CA ALA A 200 -18.47 -3.43 4.37
C ALA A 200 -17.14 -4.11 4.78
N LEU A 201 -16.18 -3.35 5.31
CA LEU A 201 -14.95 -3.90 5.85
C LEU A 201 -15.21 -4.81 7.05
N LYS A 202 -16.08 -4.37 7.97
CA LYS A 202 -16.48 -5.21 9.13
C LYS A 202 -17.09 -6.53 8.71
N GLU A 203 -18.01 -6.52 7.75
CA GLU A 203 -18.62 -7.74 7.22
C GLU A 203 -17.58 -8.71 6.63
N MET A 204 -16.57 -8.16 5.90
CA MET A 204 -15.46 -8.98 5.40
C MET A 204 -14.65 -9.59 6.55
N CYS A 205 -14.29 -8.78 7.56
CA CYS A 205 -13.52 -9.25 8.72
C CYS A 205 -14.28 -10.31 9.51
N ASP A 206 -15.58 -10.13 9.75
CA ASP A 206 -16.43 -11.10 10.44
C ASP A 206 -16.47 -12.45 9.68
N SER A 207 -16.51 -12.41 8.34
CA SER A 207 -16.49 -13.63 7.51
C SER A 207 -15.14 -14.37 7.54
N LEU A 208 -14.07 -13.69 7.96
CA LEU A 208 -12.70 -14.19 8.06
C LEU A 208 -12.25 -14.36 9.54
N ALA A 209 -13.20 -14.40 10.46
CA ALA A 209 -12.92 -14.58 11.88
C ALA A 209 -12.03 -15.83 12.13
N ASN A 210 -11.10 -15.71 13.07
CA ASN A 210 -10.11 -16.74 13.43
C ASN A 210 -9.08 -17.10 12.35
N ARG A 211 -8.96 -16.30 11.29
CA ARG A 211 -7.92 -16.47 10.27
C ARG A 211 -6.75 -15.50 10.53
N ASN A 212 -5.60 -15.76 9.91
CA ASN A 212 -4.47 -14.82 9.92
C ASN A 212 -4.81 -13.67 8.96
N LEU A 213 -5.49 -12.65 9.46
CA LEU A 213 -6.00 -11.54 8.66
C LEU A 213 -5.16 -10.28 8.82
N ILE A 214 -4.78 -9.68 7.70
CA ILE A 214 -4.09 -8.40 7.61
C ILE A 214 -4.93 -7.48 6.73
N VAL A 215 -5.45 -6.41 7.31
CA VAL A 215 -6.11 -5.32 6.57
C VAL A 215 -5.11 -4.20 6.40
N MET A 216 -4.99 -3.68 5.19
CA MET A 216 -4.13 -2.56 4.86
C MET A 216 -4.85 -1.57 3.93
N GLY A 217 -4.57 -0.29 4.08
CA GLY A 217 -5.21 0.67 3.21
C GLY A 217 -5.01 2.12 3.62
N ASP A 218 -5.47 3.00 2.73
CA ASP A 218 -5.76 4.39 3.00
C ASP A 218 -7.19 4.51 3.51
N PHE A 219 -7.33 4.73 4.80
CA PHE A 219 -8.65 4.83 5.45
C PHE A 219 -9.25 6.23 5.40
N ASN A 220 -8.48 7.21 4.89
CA ASN A 220 -8.89 8.62 4.85
C ASN A 220 -9.38 9.16 6.22
N ASP A 221 -8.94 8.55 7.30
CA ASP A 221 -9.19 8.95 8.68
C ASP A 221 -8.05 8.49 9.60
N VAL A 222 -7.93 9.11 10.77
CA VAL A 222 -6.86 8.78 11.75
C VAL A 222 -7.26 7.59 12.62
N PRO A 223 -6.30 6.86 13.23
CA PRO A 223 -6.58 5.69 14.08
C PRO A 223 -7.59 5.94 15.20
N SER A 224 -7.60 7.15 15.78
CA SER A 224 -8.51 7.53 16.85
C SER A 224 -9.94 7.89 16.41
N ALA A 225 -10.28 7.76 15.14
CA ALA A 225 -11.63 8.05 14.64
C ALA A 225 -12.62 6.97 15.10
N ALA A 226 -13.76 7.40 15.65
CA ALA A 226 -14.77 6.52 16.27
C ALA A 226 -15.30 5.39 15.35
N GLN A 227 -15.17 5.52 14.04
CA GLN A 227 -15.56 4.46 13.11
C GLN A 227 -14.74 3.17 13.27
N PHE A 228 -13.52 3.25 13.82
CA PHE A 228 -12.68 2.07 14.08
C PHE A 228 -13.19 1.24 15.26
N ASP A 229 -13.96 1.81 16.19
CA ASP A 229 -14.60 1.08 17.31
C ASP A 229 -15.43 -0.13 16.80
N MET A 230 -15.92 -0.06 15.53
CA MET A 230 -16.64 -1.17 14.90
C MET A 230 -15.78 -2.43 14.72
N LEU A 231 -14.46 -2.29 14.69
CA LEU A 231 -13.49 -3.38 14.43
C LEU A 231 -12.77 -3.87 15.69
N ASP A 232 -12.89 -3.17 16.83
CA ASP A 232 -12.12 -3.42 18.06
C ASP A 232 -12.21 -4.85 18.63
N ASN A 233 -13.32 -5.56 18.34
CA ASN A 233 -13.49 -6.95 18.77
C ASN A 233 -12.89 -7.97 17.79
N SER A 234 -12.49 -7.56 16.61
CA SER A 234 -12.04 -8.45 15.55
C SER A 234 -10.59 -8.21 15.12
N LEU A 235 -10.13 -6.96 15.19
CA LEU A 235 -8.80 -6.55 14.73
C LEU A 235 -8.13 -5.59 15.71
N VAL A 236 -6.81 -5.59 15.70
CA VAL A 236 -5.97 -4.65 16.43
C VAL A 236 -5.34 -3.67 15.45
N ASN A 237 -5.51 -2.38 15.70
CA ASN A 237 -4.89 -1.33 14.89
C ASN A 237 -3.41 -1.17 15.27
N LYS A 238 -2.51 -1.57 14.37
CA LYS A 238 -1.06 -1.48 14.59
C LYS A 238 -0.50 -0.06 14.45
N SER A 239 -1.33 0.90 14.02
CA SER A 239 -0.95 2.29 13.79
C SER A 239 -1.03 3.15 15.05
N ASP A 240 -1.70 2.70 16.11
CA ASP A 240 -2.02 3.50 17.30
C ASP A 240 -0.78 4.09 17.98
N SER A 241 0.27 3.31 18.15
CA SER A 241 1.51 3.76 18.76
C SER A 241 2.23 4.83 17.94
N LEU A 242 2.22 4.71 16.63
CA LEU A 242 2.81 5.68 15.70
C LEU A 242 1.98 6.98 15.71
N HIS A 243 0.65 6.86 15.71
CA HIS A 243 -0.26 7.99 15.79
C HIS A 243 -0.07 8.76 17.13
N ALA A 244 -0.02 8.05 18.24
CA ALA A 244 0.24 8.65 19.56
C ALA A 244 1.62 9.34 19.63
N ALA A 245 2.60 8.85 18.87
CA ALA A 245 3.91 9.49 18.74
C ALA A 245 3.94 10.68 17.75
N GLY A 246 2.78 11.07 17.19
CA GLY A 246 2.66 12.17 16.24
C GLY A 246 3.26 11.88 14.85
N ARG A 247 3.48 10.60 14.51
CA ARG A 247 3.93 10.19 13.17
C ARG A 247 2.74 10.11 12.22
N GLY A 248 2.97 10.37 10.95
CA GLY A 248 1.92 10.32 9.92
C GLY A 248 2.47 9.95 8.56
N THR A 249 1.57 9.61 7.66
CA THR A 249 1.88 9.26 6.26
C THR A 249 1.59 10.39 5.30
N ILE A 250 0.71 11.31 5.66
CA ILE A 250 0.45 12.55 4.90
C ILE A 250 0.74 13.77 5.78
N ARG A 251 0.94 14.92 5.12
CA ARG A 251 1.06 16.18 5.83
C ARG A 251 0.09 17.23 5.26
N TYR A 252 -0.88 17.60 6.10
CA TYR A 252 -1.89 18.59 5.76
C TYR A 252 -1.79 19.81 6.68
N GLU A 253 -1.74 21.03 6.12
CA GLU A 253 -1.60 22.29 6.87
C GLU A 253 -0.50 22.27 7.96
N GLY A 254 0.63 21.65 7.65
CA GLY A 254 1.77 21.55 8.57
C GLY A 254 1.66 20.49 9.65
N LYS A 255 0.57 19.73 9.70
CA LYS A 255 0.37 18.62 10.64
C LYS A 255 0.48 17.28 9.94
N TRP A 256 1.12 16.33 10.62
CA TRP A 256 1.16 14.95 10.17
C TRP A 256 -0.15 14.24 10.54
N GLU A 257 -0.71 13.51 9.61
CA GLU A 257 -1.85 12.62 9.81
C GLU A 257 -1.48 11.21 9.37
N LEU A 258 -1.83 10.22 10.17
CA LEU A 258 -1.63 8.81 9.88
C LEU A 258 -2.96 8.23 9.39
N ILE A 259 -3.09 8.09 8.06
CA ILE A 259 -4.33 7.61 7.44
C ILE A 259 -4.12 6.31 6.65
N ASP A 260 -2.86 5.94 6.42
CA ASP A 260 -2.46 4.66 5.85
C ASP A 260 -2.11 3.72 6.99
N MET A 261 -2.83 2.60 7.13
CA MET A 261 -2.78 1.78 8.33
C MET A 261 -2.72 0.29 8.04
N PHE A 262 -2.31 -0.44 9.08
CA PHE A 262 -2.46 -1.90 9.18
C PHE A 262 -3.32 -2.25 10.40
N LEU A 263 -4.35 -3.08 10.16
CA LEU A 263 -5.11 -3.73 11.21
C LEU A 263 -4.91 -5.24 11.08
N VAL A 264 -4.73 -5.94 12.18
CA VAL A 264 -4.40 -7.36 12.18
C VAL A 264 -5.27 -8.16 13.14
N SER A 265 -5.54 -9.43 12.80
CA SER A 265 -6.19 -10.37 13.72
C SER A 265 -5.30 -10.67 14.93
N SER A 266 -5.92 -11.09 16.04
CA SER A 266 -5.23 -11.46 17.27
C SER A 266 -4.16 -12.54 17.08
N ASN A 267 -4.32 -13.43 16.07
CA ASN A 267 -3.35 -14.49 15.78
C ASN A 267 -1.96 -13.97 15.43
N ILE A 268 -1.88 -12.77 14.81
CA ILE A 268 -0.61 -12.15 14.39
C ILE A 268 -0.28 -10.87 15.14
N GLU A 269 -1.13 -10.42 16.06
CA GLU A 269 -0.95 -9.18 16.81
C GLU A 269 0.38 -9.15 17.58
N GLY A 270 0.63 -10.17 18.42
CA GLY A 270 1.77 -10.21 19.35
C GLY A 270 3.14 -10.27 18.68
N HIS A 271 3.19 -10.59 17.39
CA HIS A 271 4.42 -10.79 16.62
C HIS A 271 4.64 -9.74 15.55
N SER A 272 3.65 -8.84 15.33
CA SER A 272 3.66 -7.86 14.25
C SER A 272 3.95 -6.45 14.74
N VAL A 273 4.74 -5.72 13.95
CA VAL A 273 5.07 -4.31 14.18
C VAL A 273 4.84 -3.53 12.90
N MET A 274 4.11 -2.41 12.99
CA MET A 274 3.98 -1.44 11.91
C MET A 274 5.04 -0.35 12.03
N ASP A 275 5.55 0.10 10.89
CA ASP A 275 6.46 1.23 10.81
C ASP A 275 6.19 2.09 9.56
N ILE A 276 6.66 3.34 9.62
CA ILE A 276 6.74 4.26 8.47
C ILE A 276 8.22 4.37 8.14
N PRO A 277 8.72 3.69 7.08
CA PRO A 277 10.13 3.70 6.71
C PRO A 277 10.63 5.11 6.44
N GLU A 278 11.83 5.41 6.89
CA GLU A 278 12.47 6.68 6.59
C GLU A 278 13.06 6.64 5.17
N VAL A 279 12.42 7.34 4.23
CA VAL A 279 12.79 7.40 2.82
C VAL A 279 13.03 8.86 2.43
N LEU A 280 14.22 9.38 2.69
CA LEU A 280 14.54 10.80 2.54
C LEU A 280 14.29 11.35 1.14
N PHE A 281 14.50 10.56 0.09
CA PHE A 281 14.29 11.02 -1.29
C PHE A 281 12.78 11.12 -1.68
N LEU A 282 11.87 10.64 -0.83
CA LEU A 282 10.44 10.91 -0.95
C LEU A 282 10.01 12.21 -0.29
N MET A 283 10.92 12.92 0.38
CA MET A 283 10.62 14.10 1.16
C MET A 283 11.02 15.39 0.45
N THR A 284 10.32 16.46 0.76
CA THR A 284 10.67 17.83 0.34
C THR A 284 10.35 18.81 1.45
N ARG A 285 11.07 19.94 1.43
CA ARG A 285 10.82 21.03 2.39
C ARG A 285 9.40 21.60 2.19
N GLU A 286 8.67 21.76 3.27
CA GLU A 286 7.39 22.45 3.26
C GLU A 286 7.58 23.96 3.03
N SER A 287 6.81 24.55 2.12
CA SER A 287 6.98 25.97 1.79
C SER A 287 6.18 26.92 2.67
N ARG A 288 5.09 26.44 3.28
CA ARG A 288 4.17 27.27 4.08
C ARG A 288 4.34 27.06 5.59
N HIS A 289 4.82 25.91 6.00
CA HIS A 289 5.00 25.52 7.40
C HIS A 289 6.42 24.99 7.61
N ALA A 290 6.93 25.06 8.83
CA ALA A 290 8.24 24.50 9.15
C ALA A 290 8.26 22.98 8.98
N GLY A 291 9.39 22.44 8.49
CA GLY A 291 9.62 21.00 8.35
C GLY A 291 9.50 20.49 6.92
N GLU A 292 9.36 19.19 6.80
CA GLU A 292 9.32 18.46 5.53
C GLU A 292 7.98 17.76 5.35
N LYS A 293 7.64 17.45 4.10
CA LYS A 293 6.45 16.70 3.70
C LYS A 293 6.78 15.74 2.55
N PRO A 294 5.91 14.76 2.26
CA PRO A 294 6.06 13.93 1.08
C PRO A 294 6.13 14.77 -0.20
N LEU A 295 7.03 14.39 -1.10
CA LEU A 295 7.18 15.00 -2.41
C LEU A 295 6.17 14.37 -3.36
N ARG A 296 5.02 15.03 -3.51
CA ARG A 296 3.94 14.60 -4.38
C ARG A 296 4.25 14.78 -5.87
N THR A 297 3.49 14.10 -6.71
CA THR A 297 3.67 14.18 -8.17
C THR A 297 3.34 15.57 -8.72
N TYR A 298 2.25 16.19 -8.23
CA TYR A 298 1.82 17.54 -8.64
C TYR A 298 1.42 18.41 -7.44
N SER A 299 1.55 19.73 -7.62
CA SER A 299 0.91 20.74 -6.77
C SER A 299 0.06 21.64 -7.64
N GLY A 300 -1.27 21.49 -7.60
CA GLY A 300 -2.14 22.09 -8.60
C GLY A 300 -1.73 21.61 -10.01
N PRO A 301 -1.57 22.49 -11.00
CA PRO A 301 -1.13 22.10 -12.35
C PRO A 301 0.37 21.84 -12.47
N ARG A 302 1.16 22.23 -11.46
CA ARG A 302 2.63 22.17 -11.53
C ARG A 302 3.14 20.76 -11.24
N TYR A 303 3.87 20.17 -12.17
CA TYR A 303 4.62 18.92 -11.97
C TYR A 303 5.81 19.15 -11.04
N LEU A 304 5.91 18.34 -9.98
CA LEU A 304 6.99 18.41 -8.99
C LEU A 304 7.99 17.25 -9.13
N GLY A 305 7.59 16.16 -9.78
CA GLY A 305 8.44 15.00 -10.02
C GLY A 305 8.59 14.05 -8.83
N GLY A 306 7.74 14.19 -7.82
CA GLY A 306 7.65 13.22 -6.72
C GLY A 306 6.80 12.02 -7.04
N VAL A 307 6.65 11.13 -6.08
CA VAL A 307 5.89 9.88 -6.23
C VAL A 307 4.49 10.01 -5.68
N SER A 308 4.36 10.48 -4.44
CA SER A 308 3.07 10.51 -3.74
C SER A 308 3.08 11.57 -2.63
N ASP A 309 1.90 12.05 -2.27
CA ASP A 309 1.66 12.82 -1.04
C ASP A 309 1.49 11.92 0.20
N HIS A 310 1.57 10.60 0.01
CA HIS A 310 1.63 9.61 1.08
C HIS A 310 3.03 9.01 1.19
N LEU A 311 3.44 8.66 2.42
CA LEU A 311 4.59 7.80 2.68
C LEU A 311 4.16 6.33 2.71
N PRO A 312 5.03 5.40 2.27
CA PRO A 312 4.76 3.97 2.41
C PRO A 312 4.75 3.56 3.88
N VAL A 313 3.95 2.55 4.19
CA VAL A 313 3.93 1.88 5.50
C VAL A 313 4.28 0.42 5.34
N VAL A 314 4.88 -0.15 6.36
CA VAL A 314 5.23 -1.57 6.41
C VAL A 314 4.71 -2.22 7.68
N LEU A 315 4.36 -3.49 7.56
CA LEU A 315 4.10 -4.39 8.67
C LEU A 315 5.09 -5.55 8.55
N TYR A 316 5.83 -5.83 9.61
CA TYR A 316 6.72 -6.98 9.65
C TYR A 316 6.46 -7.82 10.88
N PHE A 317 6.57 -9.13 10.74
CA PHE A 317 6.38 -10.08 11.83
C PHE A 317 7.14 -11.39 11.55
N ARG A 318 7.35 -12.18 12.62
CA ARG A 318 7.83 -13.55 12.50
C ARG A 318 6.66 -14.49 12.24
N LYS A 319 6.83 -15.37 11.27
CA LYS A 319 5.85 -16.42 10.93
C LYS A 319 5.84 -17.51 11.98
#